data_3d6ac59d47c8fe8ad1cab0629c73eef4
#
_entry.id   3d6ac59d47c8fe8ad1cab0629c73eef4
#
_cell.length_a   1.000
_cell.length_b   1.000
_cell.length_c   1.000
_cell.angle_alpha   90.00
_cell.angle_beta   90.00
_cell.angle_gamma   90.00
#
_symmetry.space_group_name_H-M   'P 1'
#
loop_
_entity.id
_entity.type
_entity.pdbx_description
1 polymer ?
#
loop_
_entity_poly.entity_id
_entity_poly.type
_entity_poly.pdbx_seq_one_letter_code
_entity_poly.pdbx_strand_id
1 'polypeptide(L)'
;NSAEPGSYLLTAEEEALIKTVCSAFKRTAVVLNVGNIIDMKWVDRYQPQAVLYVWQGGQEGGHAAADILTGAVNPCGKLSDTIAADISDYPSTDHFGDAVCNVYAEDIYVGYRYFETFAKEKSKLSLRLWSVLYGFFRGGFEYKNGRYESRTYRFS
;
A
#
# COMPACT_ATOMS: atom_id res chain seq x y z
N ASN A 1 -8.52 -9.42 9.05
CA ASN A 1 -7.52 -10.11 8.24
C ASN A 1 -6.77 -11.12 9.09
N SER A 2 -6.56 -12.32 8.57
CA SER A 2 -5.64 -13.31 9.14
C SER A 2 -4.29 -13.25 8.43
N ALA A 3 -3.23 -13.67 9.09
CA ALA A 3 -1.88 -13.78 8.50
C ALA A 3 -1.79 -14.96 7.51
N GLU A 4 -2.81 -15.15 6.68
CA GLU A 4 -2.94 -16.24 5.73
C GLU A 4 -2.84 -15.74 4.29
N PRO A 5 -2.32 -16.57 3.37
CA PRO A 5 -2.36 -16.28 1.93
C PRO A 5 -3.80 -16.06 1.44
N GLY A 6 -4.00 -15.00 0.64
CA GLY A 6 -5.33 -14.61 0.14
C GLY A 6 -6.18 -13.81 1.13
N SER A 7 -5.66 -13.52 2.34
CA SER A 7 -6.30 -12.61 3.31
C SER A 7 -5.44 -11.35 3.50
N TYR A 8 -4.45 -11.40 4.37
CA TYR A 8 -3.48 -10.31 4.53
C TYR A 8 -2.26 -10.47 3.60
N LEU A 9 -1.78 -11.70 3.42
CA LEU A 9 -0.66 -12.01 2.55
C LEU A 9 -1.15 -12.29 1.12
N LEU A 10 -0.30 -12.03 0.13
CA LEU A 10 -0.53 -12.46 -1.24
C LEU A 10 -0.59 -13.99 -1.31
N THR A 11 -1.36 -14.51 -2.26
CA THR A 11 -1.30 -15.93 -2.63
C THR A 11 0.01 -16.23 -3.37
N ALA A 12 0.38 -17.49 -3.46
CA ALA A 12 1.58 -17.91 -4.18
C ALA A 12 1.51 -17.54 -5.67
N GLU A 13 0.32 -17.59 -6.26
CA GLU A 13 0.06 -17.24 -7.66
C GLU A 13 0.20 -15.75 -7.90
N GLU A 14 -0.34 -14.92 -7.02
CA GLU A 14 -0.20 -13.45 -7.08
C GLU A 14 1.26 -13.03 -6.93
N GLU A 15 1.99 -13.65 -6.00
CA GLU A 15 3.40 -13.36 -5.80
C GLU A 15 4.23 -13.78 -7.02
N ALA A 16 3.95 -14.96 -7.60
CA ALA A 16 4.60 -15.44 -8.83
C ALA A 16 4.31 -14.51 -10.03
N LEU A 17 3.08 -14.02 -10.14
CA LEU A 17 2.68 -13.07 -11.18
C LEU A 17 3.47 -11.76 -11.06
N ILE A 18 3.49 -11.14 -9.89
CA ILE A 18 4.22 -9.89 -9.64
C ILE A 18 5.71 -10.07 -9.93
N LYS A 19 6.31 -11.16 -9.43
CA LYS A 19 7.71 -11.50 -9.69
C LYS A 19 8.01 -11.58 -11.18
N THR A 20 7.18 -12.32 -11.92
CA THR A 20 7.36 -12.54 -13.36
C THR A 20 7.27 -11.23 -14.13
N VAL A 21 6.23 -10.44 -13.87
CA VAL A 21 5.99 -9.17 -14.58
C VAL A 21 7.09 -8.15 -14.25
N CYS A 22 7.44 -7.98 -12.98
CA CYS A 22 8.50 -7.04 -12.58
C CYS A 22 9.88 -7.43 -13.14
N SER A 23 10.14 -8.74 -13.35
CA SER A 23 11.37 -9.20 -13.97
C SER A 23 11.41 -8.99 -15.48
N ALA A 24 10.25 -9.09 -16.15
CA ALA A 24 10.13 -8.99 -17.60
C ALA A 24 10.07 -7.54 -18.11
N PHE A 25 9.54 -6.62 -17.31
CA PHE A 25 9.28 -5.24 -17.74
C PHE A 25 9.98 -4.22 -16.84
N LYS A 26 10.65 -3.25 -17.46
CA LYS A 26 11.32 -2.15 -16.74
C LYS A 26 10.34 -1.17 -16.09
N ARG A 27 9.11 -1.09 -16.58
CA ARG A 27 8.06 -0.22 -16.07
C ARG A 27 6.85 -1.06 -15.74
N THR A 28 6.60 -1.22 -14.46
CA THR A 28 5.47 -2.01 -13.94
C THR A 28 4.69 -1.17 -12.96
N ALA A 29 3.40 -1.06 -13.18
CA ALA A 29 2.46 -0.52 -12.22
C ALA A 29 1.56 -1.65 -11.71
N VAL A 30 1.43 -1.76 -10.39
CA VAL A 30 0.53 -2.72 -9.76
C VAL A 30 -0.70 -1.99 -9.26
N VAL A 31 -1.88 -2.46 -9.65
CA VAL A 31 -3.17 -1.92 -9.22
C VAL A 31 -3.76 -2.86 -8.18
N LEU A 32 -3.98 -2.36 -6.97
CA LEU A 32 -4.56 -3.12 -5.87
C LEU A 32 -6.05 -2.80 -5.76
N ASN A 33 -6.88 -3.76 -6.19
CA ASN A 33 -8.32 -3.71 -5.99
C ASN A 33 -8.70 -4.61 -4.80
N VAL A 34 -8.51 -4.08 -3.61
CA VAL A 34 -8.68 -4.81 -2.34
C VAL A 34 -9.53 -4.01 -1.38
N GLY A 35 -10.30 -4.70 -0.52
CA GLY A 35 -11.19 -4.06 0.45
C GLY A 35 -10.52 -3.66 1.76
N ASN A 36 -9.35 -4.20 2.03
CA ASN A 36 -8.60 -4.00 3.27
C ASN A 36 -7.12 -3.74 3.00
N ILE A 37 -6.39 -3.38 4.05
CA ILE A 37 -4.92 -3.37 4.00
C ILE A 37 -4.38 -4.78 3.78
N ILE A 38 -3.31 -4.88 3.02
CA ILE A 38 -2.58 -6.12 2.75
C ILE A 38 -1.09 -5.94 3.06
N ASP A 39 -0.37 -7.05 3.17
CA ASP A 39 1.09 -7.02 3.28
C ASP A 39 1.71 -6.30 2.09
N MET A 40 2.63 -5.39 2.35
CA MET A 40 3.33 -4.60 1.32
C MET A 40 4.83 -4.91 1.23
N LYS A 41 5.30 -6.02 1.84
CA LYS A 41 6.72 -6.44 1.80
C LYS A 41 7.18 -6.78 0.39
N TRP A 42 6.26 -7.26 -0.46
CA TRP A 42 6.52 -7.57 -1.86
C TRP A 42 6.96 -6.35 -2.68
N VAL A 43 6.57 -5.15 -2.28
CA VAL A 43 6.99 -3.90 -2.95
C VAL A 43 8.50 -3.72 -2.87
N ASP A 44 9.11 -3.96 -1.70
CA ASP A 44 10.57 -3.89 -1.55
C ASP A 44 11.27 -5.02 -2.30
N ARG A 45 10.64 -6.21 -2.33
CA ARG A 45 11.21 -7.40 -2.94
C ARG A 45 11.25 -7.31 -4.46
N TYR A 46 10.17 -6.87 -5.08
CA TYR A 46 10.01 -6.86 -6.53
C TYR A 46 10.12 -5.49 -7.19
N GLN A 47 10.11 -4.43 -6.40
CA GLN A 47 10.35 -3.03 -6.78
C GLN A 47 9.56 -2.58 -8.02
N PRO A 48 8.22 -2.72 -8.06
CA PRO A 48 7.42 -2.13 -9.11
C PRO A 48 7.61 -0.60 -9.09
N GLN A 49 7.54 0.06 -10.25
CA GLN A 49 7.72 1.51 -10.34
C GLN A 49 6.55 2.29 -9.75
N ALA A 50 5.37 1.69 -9.71
CA ALA A 50 4.20 2.29 -9.08
C ALA A 50 3.28 1.24 -8.47
N VAL A 51 2.60 1.64 -7.41
CA VAL A 51 1.48 0.88 -6.82
C VAL A 51 0.30 1.83 -6.66
N LEU A 52 -0.81 1.47 -7.26
CA LEU A 52 -2.07 2.20 -7.15
C LEU A 52 -3.05 1.43 -6.26
N TYR A 53 -3.39 2.01 -5.13
CA TYR A 53 -4.37 1.44 -4.22
C TYR A 53 -5.75 2.00 -4.59
N VAL A 54 -6.57 1.22 -5.32
CA VAL A 54 -7.87 1.67 -5.81
C VAL A 54 -9.04 1.28 -4.89
N TRP A 55 -8.75 0.49 -3.87
CA TRP A 55 -9.75 -0.07 -2.98
C TRP A 55 -10.85 -0.82 -3.76
N GLN A 56 -12.08 -0.79 -3.28
CA GLN A 56 -13.25 -1.33 -3.97
C GLN A 56 -13.95 -0.18 -4.71
N GLY A 57 -13.63 -0.04 -6.00
CA GLY A 57 -14.26 0.96 -6.86
C GLY A 57 -15.76 0.66 -7.09
N GLY A 58 -16.56 1.72 -7.27
CA GLY A 58 -17.96 1.59 -7.70
C GLY A 58 -18.07 1.27 -9.20
N GLN A 59 -19.24 1.54 -9.78
CA GLN A 59 -19.53 1.27 -11.21
C GLN A 59 -18.50 1.90 -12.15
N GLU A 60 -18.02 3.10 -11.86
CA GLU A 60 -17.02 3.84 -12.65
C GLU A 60 -15.57 3.60 -12.17
N GLY A 61 -15.35 2.66 -11.27
CA GLY A 61 -14.02 2.38 -10.71
C GLY A 61 -12.97 2.03 -11.76
N GLY A 62 -13.35 1.29 -12.80
CA GLY A 62 -12.48 0.96 -13.92
C GLY A 62 -12.09 2.19 -14.75
N HIS A 63 -13.05 3.08 -15.06
CA HIS A 63 -12.76 4.33 -15.74
C HIS A 63 -11.85 5.24 -14.92
N ALA A 64 -12.13 5.42 -13.63
CA ALA A 64 -11.31 6.22 -12.74
C ALA A 64 -9.86 5.70 -12.65
N ALA A 65 -9.68 4.38 -12.56
CA ALA A 65 -8.34 3.78 -12.57
C ALA A 65 -7.62 3.99 -13.92
N ALA A 66 -8.34 3.86 -15.04
CA ALA A 66 -7.79 4.10 -16.37
C ALA A 66 -7.37 5.56 -16.55
N ASP A 67 -8.18 6.52 -16.11
CA ASP A 67 -7.87 7.94 -16.19
C ASP A 67 -6.61 8.30 -15.40
N ILE A 68 -6.41 7.68 -14.23
CA ILE A 68 -5.19 7.83 -13.45
C ILE A 68 -4.00 7.20 -14.18
N LEU A 69 -4.13 5.97 -14.68
CA LEU A 69 -3.05 5.26 -15.35
C LEU A 69 -2.63 5.92 -16.67
N THR A 70 -3.55 6.56 -17.38
CA THR A 70 -3.26 7.31 -18.60
C THR A 70 -2.77 8.73 -18.33
N GLY A 71 -2.86 9.20 -17.08
CA GLY A 71 -2.47 10.55 -16.70
C GLY A 71 -3.51 11.63 -17.06
N ALA A 72 -4.72 11.23 -17.48
CA ALA A 72 -5.82 12.15 -17.72
C ALA A 72 -6.25 12.87 -16.44
N VAL A 73 -6.20 12.17 -15.31
CA VAL A 73 -6.49 12.70 -13.98
C VAL A 73 -5.34 12.41 -13.04
N ASN A 74 -4.99 13.39 -12.21
CA ASN A 74 -3.99 13.20 -11.15
C ASN A 74 -4.67 12.67 -9.89
N PRO A 75 -4.22 11.53 -9.30
CA PRO A 75 -4.82 11.03 -8.07
C PRO A 75 -4.61 12.01 -6.93
N CYS A 76 -5.70 12.39 -6.28
CA CYS A 76 -5.68 13.27 -5.10
C CYS A 76 -5.94 12.49 -3.79
N GLY A 77 -6.32 11.23 -3.88
CA GLY A 77 -6.56 10.35 -2.75
C GLY A 77 -5.29 10.10 -1.96
N LYS A 78 -5.46 10.00 -0.64
CA LYS A 78 -4.39 9.63 0.30
C LYS A 78 -4.75 8.33 0.97
N LEU A 79 -3.75 7.60 1.48
CA LEU A 79 -4.03 6.43 2.29
C LEU A 79 -4.86 6.82 3.51
N SER A 80 -5.96 6.11 3.70
CA SER A 80 -6.86 6.27 4.86
C SER A 80 -6.33 5.55 6.11
N ASP A 81 -5.35 4.68 5.91
CA ASP A 81 -4.77 3.82 6.95
C ASP A 81 -3.26 3.88 6.97
N THR A 82 -2.67 3.54 8.11
CA THR A 82 -1.25 3.20 8.22
C THR A 82 -1.08 1.71 7.97
N ILE A 83 -0.21 1.36 7.02
CA ILE A 83 0.13 -0.03 6.76
C ILE A 83 1.42 -0.35 7.51
N ALA A 84 1.34 -1.30 8.45
CA ALA A 84 2.48 -1.74 9.23
C ALA A 84 3.46 -2.57 8.41
N ALA A 85 4.69 -2.72 8.91
CA ALA A 85 5.68 -3.59 8.32
C ALA A 85 5.33 -5.07 8.47
N ASP A 86 4.65 -5.43 9.55
CA ASP A 86 4.13 -6.77 9.81
C ASP A 86 2.74 -6.72 10.44
N ILE A 87 1.92 -7.74 10.23
CA ILE A 87 0.58 -7.82 10.84
C ILE A 87 0.66 -7.88 12.38
N SER A 88 1.71 -8.48 12.93
CA SER A 88 1.95 -8.54 14.36
C SER A 88 2.28 -7.19 15.00
N ASP A 89 2.56 -6.17 14.19
CA ASP A 89 2.81 -4.81 14.69
C ASP A 89 1.53 -4.04 15.05
N TYR A 90 0.36 -4.57 14.68
CA TYR A 90 -0.91 -3.99 15.10
C TYR A 90 -1.29 -4.50 16.49
N PRO A 91 -1.56 -3.60 17.47
CA PRO A 91 -1.95 -4.00 18.84
C PRO A 91 -3.19 -4.89 18.90
N SER A 92 -4.09 -4.76 17.93
CA SER A 92 -5.31 -5.55 17.83
C SER A 92 -5.08 -7.00 17.41
N THR A 93 -3.91 -7.35 16.88
CA THR A 93 -3.64 -8.70 16.32
C THR A 93 -3.83 -9.79 17.37
N ASP A 94 -3.36 -9.55 18.59
CA ASP A 94 -3.43 -10.54 19.69
C ASP A 94 -4.84 -10.69 20.27
N HIS A 95 -5.74 -9.78 19.95
CA HIS A 95 -7.11 -9.72 20.51
C HIS A 95 -8.18 -9.88 19.43
N PHE A 96 -7.80 -10.04 18.18
CA PHE A 96 -8.73 -10.12 17.07
C PHE A 96 -9.36 -11.51 16.96
N GLY A 97 -10.68 -11.54 16.88
CA GLY A 97 -11.43 -12.76 16.59
C GLY A 97 -11.68 -13.66 17.80
N ASP A 98 -11.51 -13.17 19.03
CA ASP A 98 -11.94 -13.90 20.21
C ASP A 98 -13.47 -14.05 20.22
N ALA A 99 -13.94 -15.30 20.30
CA ALA A 99 -15.36 -15.63 20.26
C ALA A 99 -16.09 -15.36 21.61
N VAL A 100 -15.34 -15.15 22.68
CA VAL A 100 -15.88 -15.01 24.04
C VAL A 100 -15.85 -13.58 24.52
N CYS A 101 -14.75 -12.86 24.22
CA CYS A 101 -14.54 -11.51 24.74
C CYS A 101 -13.79 -10.65 23.73
N ASN A 102 -14.35 -9.50 23.38
CA ASN A 102 -13.63 -8.48 22.61
C ASN A 102 -12.87 -7.57 23.57
N VAL A 103 -11.54 -7.59 23.46
CA VAL A 103 -10.67 -6.71 24.24
C VAL A 103 -10.29 -5.49 23.39
N TYR A 104 -10.75 -4.31 23.79
CA TYR A 104 -10.39 -3.03 23.15
C TYR A 104 -9.05 -2.51 23.71
N ALA A 105 -7.97 -3.22 23.40
CA ALA A 105 -6.64 -2.91 23.94
C ALA A 105 -6.03 -1.62 23.39
N GLU A 106 -6.51 -1.14 22.24
CA GLU A 106 -5.98 0.04 21.58
C GLU A 106 -6.51 1.37 22.15
N ASP A 107 -7.66 1.35 22.82
CA ASP A 107 -8.34 2.54 23.36
C ASP A 107 -8.42 3.65 22.29
N ILE A 108 -7.95 4.86 22.60
CA ILE A 108 -7.91 5.99 21.66
C ILE A 108 -6.80 5.85 20.60
N TYR A 109 -5.87 4.93 20.77
CA TYR A 109 -4.72 4.74 19.90
C TYR A 109 -4.99 3.71 18.78
N VAL A 110 -6.13 3.84 18.12
CA VAL A 110 -6.53 2.97 17.02
C VAL A 110 -5.76 3.35 15.74
N GLY A 111 -5.24 2.35 15.03
CA GLY A 111 -4.62 2.50 13.73
C GLY A 111 -3.45 3.48 13.71
N TYR A 112 -3.52 4.52 12.86
CA TYR A 112 -2.42 5.49 12.71
C TYR A 112 -2.03 6.21 14.00
N ARG A 113 -2.95 6.37 14.94
CA ARG A 113 -2.65 7.05 16.23
C ARG A 113 -1.65 6.26 17.04
N TYR A 114 -1.74 4.93 17.02
CA TYR A 114 -0.75 4.07 17.66
C TYR A 114 0.62 4.22 17.02
N PHE A 115 0.70 4.08 15.70
CA PHE A 115 1.96 4.14 14.97
C PHE A 115 2.63 5.52 15.11
N GLU A 116 1.90 6.61 14.93
CA GLU A 116 2.49 7.96 15.05
C GLU A 116 2.92 8.31 16.47
N THR A 117 2.36 7.65 17.49
CA THR A 117 2.66 7.93 18.90
C THR A 117 3.76 7.02 19.45
N PHE A 118 3.67 5.71 19.21
CA PHE A 118 4.48 4.72 19.91
C PHE A 118 5.38 3.86 19.01
N ALA A 119 5.08 3.73 17.73
CA ALA A 119 5.69 2.73 16.87
C ALA A 119 5.89 3.22 15.43
N LYS A 120 6.40 4.43 15.27
CA LYS A 120 6.54 5.08 13.96
C LYS A 120 7.48 4.30 13.03
N GLU A 121 8.49 3.66 13.58
CA GLU A 121 9.45 2.82 12.87
C GLU A 121 8.85 1.52 12.33
N LYS A 122 7.72 1.09 12.88
CA LYS A 122 6.96 -0.10 12.44
C LYS A 122 6.00 0.20 11.29
N SER A 123 5.83 1.46 10.95
CA SER A 123 5.00 1.88 9.81
C SER A 123 5.73 1.65 8.49
N LYS A 124 5.16 0.82 7.63
CA LYS A 124 5.64 0.64 6.25
C LYS A 124 5.15 1.76 5.35
N LEU A 125 3.87 2.08 5.41
CA LEU A 125 3.23 3.19 4.72
C LEU A 125 2.40 3.98 5.72
N SER A 126 2.76 5.24 5.93
CA SER A 126 2.06 6.10 6.88
C SER A 126 0.74 6.64 6.32
N LEU A 127 -0.18 6.97 7.24
CA LEU A 127 -1.40 7.70 6.91
C LEU A 127 -1.05 8.94 6.07
N ARG A 128 -1.88 9.22 5.08
CA ARG A 128 -1.72 10.34 4.15
C ARG A 128 -0.49 10.25 3.24
N LEU A 129 0.11 9.08 3.09
CA LEU A 129 1.11 8.90 2.03
C LEU A 129 0.48 9.32 0.69
N TRP A 130 1.04 10.34 0.07
CA TRP A 130 0.52 10.92 -1.16
C TRP A 130 1.25 10.36 -2.36
N SER A 131 0.48 9.73 -3.25
CA SER A 131 0.78 9.61 -4.67
C SER A 131 2.17 9.06 -5.07
N VAL A 132 2.30 7.75 -5.06
CA VAL A 132 3.42 7.07 -5.73
C VAL A 132 3.32 7.20 -7.26
N LEU A 133 2.11 7.39 -7.81
CA LEU A 133 1.85 7.48 -9.25
C LEU A 133 2.34 8.76 -9.93
N TYR A 134 2.41 9.87 -9.22
CA TYR A 134 2.90 11.11 -9.83
C TYR A 134 4.33 10.97 -10.36
N GLY A 135 5.14 10.18 -9.69
CA GLY A 135 6.48 9.87 -10.13
C GLY A 135 6.57 8.96 -11.35
N PHE A 136 5.59 8.08 -11.54
CA PHE A 136 5.56 7.16 -12.68
C PHE A 136 5.38 7.89 -14.01
N PHE A 137 4.54 8.91 -14.03
CA PHE A 137 4.21 9.66 -15.26
C PHE A 137 5.09 10.89 -15.49
N ARG A 138 5.70 11.46 -14.46
CA ARG A 138 6.50 12.70 -14.60
C ARG A 138 7.95 12.62 -14.13
N GLY A 139 8.53 11.44 -13.96
CA GLY A 139 9.96 11.37 -13.72
C GLY A 139 10.42 10.66 -12.46
N GLY A 140 9.57 9.91 -11.81
CA GLY A 140 9.97 8.96 -10.78
C GLY A 140 10.29 9.57 -9.42
N PHE A 141 9.98 8.78 -8.40
CA PHE A 141 10.51 8.96 -7.06
C PHE A 141 11.63 7.93 -6.85
N GLU A 142 12.71 8.33 -6.27
CA GLU A 142 13.76 7.44 -5.83
C GLU A 142 13.59 7.23 -4.32
N TYR A 143 13.51 5.99 -3.89
CA TYR A 143 13.48 5.67 -2.46
C TYR A 143 14.91 5.71 -1.95
N LYS A 144 15.24 6.70 -1.13
CA LYS A 144 16.55 6.84 -0.47
C LYS A 144 16.36 7.10 1.02
N ASN A 145 17.12 6.38 1.83
CA ASN A 145 17.20 6.59 3.28
C ASN A 145 15.85 6.61 4.01
N GLY A 146 14.91 5.70 3.64
CA GLY A 146 13.62 5.63 4.30
C GLY A 146 12.60 6.67 3.85
N ARG A 147 12.87 7.43 2.79
CA ARG A 147 11.97 8.46 2.23
C ARG A 147 11.91 8.40 0.71
N TYR A 148 10.74 8.74 0.14
CA TYR A 148 10.59 8.94 -1.29
C TYR A 148 10.97 10.38 -1.64
N GLU A 149 11.99 10.55 -2.50
CA GLU A 149 12.40 11.84 -3.02
C GLU A 149 11.96 11.99 -4.47
N SER A 150 11.36 13.15 -4.82
CA SER A 150 10.91 13.42 -6.20
C SER A 150 12.11 13.70 -7.11
N ARG A 151 12.27 12.94 -8.17
CA ARG A 151 13.14 13.32 -9.29
C ARG A 151 12.37 14.21 -10.24
N THR A 152 12.75 15.45 -10.34
CA THR A 152 12.30 16.36 -11.41
C THR A 152 13.10 16.07 -12.67
N TYR A 153 12.48 15.44 -13.67
CA TYR A 153 13.03 15.45 -15.02
C TYR A 153 12.52 16.70 -15.73
N ARG A 154 13.45 17.59 -16.10
CA ARG A 154 13.14 18.62 -17.09
C ARG A 154 13.11 17.93 -18.46
N PHE A 155 11.98 17.99 -19.12
CA PHE A 155 11.89 17.70 -20.54
C PHE A 155 12.48 18.91 -21.28
N SER A 156 13.54 18.69 -22.03
CA SER A 156 14.05 19.59 -23.07
C SER A 156 13.23 19.39 -24.33
#